data_cc7a40e27d4a46c978af920a0048f3ca
#
_entry.id   cc7a40e27d4a46c978af920a0048f3ca
#
_cell.length_a   1.000
_cell.length_b   1.000
_cell.length_c   1.000
_cell.angle_alpha   90.00
_cell.angle_beta   90.00
_cell.angle_gamma   90.00
#
_symmetry.space_group_name_H-M   'P 1'
#
loop_
_entity.id
_entity.type
_entity.pdbx_description
1 polymer ?
#
loop_
_entity_poly.entity_id
_entity_poly.type
_entity_poly.pdbx_seq_one_letter_code
_entity_poly.pdbx_strand_id
1 'polypeptide(L)'
;MSESPIRTFSPRQKSNVVLQPAGWPQPKGYANGIKARGDLLFVGGMIGWDEHGRFAADFVGQARQLLNNIVAVLAEGGAAPQHVVRMTWYVRDMDEYLQARPALGEAYRDILGEHYPAMALVAVTRLVEPEARLEIETTAVLPHG
;
A
#
# COMPACT_ATOMS: atom_id res chain seq x y z
N MET A 1 -4.19 -11.12 -31.61
CA MET A 1 -3.91 -10.61 -30.24
C MET A 1 -2.91 -11.51 -29.57
N SER A 2 -1.85 -10.94 -29.07
CA SER A 2 -0.91 -11.71 -28.27
C SER A 2 -1.44 -11.79 -26.84
N GLU A 3 -1.61 -13.00 -26.36
CA GLU A 3 -1.97 -13.20 -24.96
C GLU A 3 -0.72 -13.04 -24.09
N SER A 4 -0.88 -12.41 -22.93
CA SER A 4 0.18 -12.40 -21.92
C SER A 4 0.41 -13.82 -21.43
N PRO A 5 1.68 -14.24 -21.30
CA PRO A 5 1.93 -15.56 -20.74
C PRO A 5 1.39 -15.63 -19.30
N ILE A 6 0.75 -16.76 -18.98
CA ILE A 6 0.31 -17.02 -17.62
C ILE A 6 1.56 -17.22 -16.76
N ARG A 7 1.73 -16.34 -15.79
CA ARG A 7 2.84 -16.47 -14.83
C ARG A 7 2.43 -17.44 -13.74
N THR A 8 3.20 -18.50 -13.60
CA THR A 8 3.00 -19.49 -12.55
C THR A 8 4.16 -19.42 -11.56
N PHE A 9 3.89 -19.71 -10.29
CA PHE A 9 4.95 -19.82 -9.31
C PHE A 9 5.73 -21.12 -9.53
N SER A 10 7.05 -20.99 -9.61
CA SER A 10 7.94 -22.12 -9.49
C SER A 10 8.01 -22.53 -8.01
N PRO A 11 8.28 -23.81 -7.67
CA PRO A 11 8.48 -24.22 -6.29
C PRO A 11 9.59 -23.46 -5.56
N ARG A 12 10.51 -22.85 -6.31
CA ARG A 12 11.65 -22.09 -5.75
C ARG A 12 11.40 -20.58 -5.73
N GLN A 13 10.28 -20.12 -6.24
CA GLN A 13 9.99 -18.70 -6.30
C GLN A 13 9.68 -18.15 -4.92
N LYS A 14 10.50 -17.19 -4.46
CA LYS A 14 10.42 -16.60 -3.11
C LYS A 14 9.88 -15.19 -3.09
N SER A 15 9.44 -14.66 -4.21
CA SER A 15 8.90 -13.30 -4.30
C SER A 15 7.51 -13.30 -4.93
N ASN A 16 6.74 -12.27 -4.57
CA ASN A 16 5.45 -12.03 -5.19
C ASN A 16 5.65 -11.54 -6.64
N VAL A 17 4.71 -11.84 -7.51
CA VAL A 17 4.83 -11.59 -8.96
C VAL A 17 3.88 -10.50 -9.36
N VAL A 18 4.41 -9.42 -9.94
CA VAL A 18 3.59 -8.34 -10.52
C VAL A 18 2.99 -8.84 -11.84
N LEU A 19 1.68 -8.65 -12.00
CA LEU A 19 0.93 -9.04 -13.18
C LEU A 19 0.70 -7.80 -14.04
N GLN A 20 1.25 -7.85 -15.27
CA GLN A 20 1.11 -6.75 -16.22
C GLN A 20 0.79 -7.36 -17.59
N PRO A 21 -0.47 -7.21 -18.08
CA PRO A 21 -0.81 -7.70 -19.41
C PRO A 21 0.02 -7.02 -20.50
N ALA A 22 0.42 -7.78 -21.50
CA ALA A 22 1.19 -7.24 -22.62
C ALA A 22 0.38 -6.16 -23.35
N GLY A 23 1.05 -5.06 -23.69
CA GLY A 23 0.41 -3.96 -24.43
C GLY A 23 -0.35 -2.96 -23.56
N TRP A 24 -0.52 -3.24 -22.26
CA TRP A 24 -1.16 -2.28 -21.37
C TRP A 24 -0.18 -1.17 -20.99
N PRO A 25 -0.67 0.06 -20.79
CA PRO A 25 0.19 1.13 -20.27
C PRO A 25 0.78 0.74 -18.92
N GLN A 26 2.02 1.16 -18.67
CA GLN A 26 2.66 0.95 -17.38
C GLN A 26 1.93 1.75 -16.31
N PRO A 27 1.46 1.11 -15.22
CA PRO A 27 0.84 1.83 -14.13
C PRO A 27 1.86 2.69 -13.39
N LYS A 28 1.40 3.83 -12.89
CA LYS A 28 2.25 4.77 -12.14
C LYS A 28 1.80 4.80 -10.69
N GLY A 29 2.70 4.37 -9.79
CA GLY A 29 2.44 4.36 -8.36
C GLY A 29 1.55 3.24 -7.86
N TYR A 30 1.26 2.22 -8.69
CA TYR A 30 0.49 1.04 -8.33
C TYR A 30 0.81 -0.11 -9.28
N ALA A 31 0.37 -1.32 -8.93
CA ALA A 31 0.39 -2.47 -9.83
C ALA A 31 -1.06 -2.83 -10.21
N ASN A 32 -1.26 -3.35 -11.41
CA ASN A 32 -2.58 -3.81 -11.84
C ASN A 32 -3.01 -5.08 -11.10
N GLY A 33 -2.05 -5.93 -10.75
CA GLY A 33 -2.31 -7.14 -10.00
C GLY A 33 -1.02 -7.72 -9.45
N ILE A 34 -1.14 -8.54 -8.43
CA ILE A 34 -0.02 -9.28 -7.87
C ILE A 34 -0.46 -10.70 -7.61
N LYS A 35 0.35 -11.66 -8.06
CA LYS A 35 0.20 -13.07 -7.71
C LYS A 35 1.10 -13.38 -6.53
N ALA A 36 0.53 -13.94 -5.48
CA ALA A 36 1.25 -14.18 -4.25
C ALA A 36 0.98 -15.58 -3.69
N ARG A 37 1.97 -16.10 -2.97
CA ARG A 37 1.87 -17.38 -2.30
C ARG A 37 2.74 -17.35 -1.05
N GLY A 38 2.17 -17.72 0.11
CA GLY A 38 2.91 -17.72 1.37
C GLY A 38 2.00 -17.45 2.55
N ASP A 39 2.60 -16.94 3.63
CA ASP A 39 1.85 -16.55 4.82
C ASP A 39 1.18 -15.19 4.60
N LEU A 40 -0.08 -15.10 4.97
CA LEU A 40 -0.87 -13.88 4.80
C LEU A 40 -0.78 -13.03 6.07
N LEU A 41 -0.53 -11.73 5.87
CA LEU A 41 -0.57 -10.74 6.93
C LEU A 41 -1.64 -9.70 6.58
N PHE A 42 -2.57 -9.49 7.50
CA PHE A 42 -3.63 -8.52 7.34
C PHE A 42 -3.41 -7.37 8.30
N VAL A 43 -3.08 -6.21 7.76
CA VAL A 43 -2.97 -4.98 8.55
C VAL A 43 -4.33 -4.30 8.50
N GLY A 44 -4.93 -4.11 9.66
CA GLY A 44 -6.20 -3.40 9.77
C GLY A 44 -6.11 -1.98 9.26
N GLY A 45 -7.24 -1.30 9.15
CA GLY A 45 -7.25 0.10 8.75
C GLY A 45 -6.41 0.94 9.69
N MET A 46 -5.33 1.51 9.17
CA MET A 46 -4.42 2.38 9.92
C MET A 46 -4.72 3.83 9.59
N ILE A 47 -4.65 4.67 10.60
CA ILE A 47 -4.73 6.13 10.46
C ILE A 47 -3.39 6.74 10.92
N GLY A 48 -3.23 8.05 10.69
CA GLY A 48 -1.93 8.68 10.88
C GLY A 48 -1.65 9.18 12.29
N TRP A 49 -2.14 8.50 13.31
CA TRP A 49 -1.78 8.86 14.69
C TRP A 49 -0.47 8.21 15.12
N ASP A 50 0.26 8.89 15.99
CA ASP A 50 1.46 8.34 16.60
C ASP A 50 1.13 7.46 17.80
N GLU A 51 2.16 6.97 18.49
CA GLU A 51 2.01 6.11 19.68
C GLU A 51 1.29 6.78 20.85
N HIS A 52 1.15 8.11 20.80
CA HIS A 52 0.42 8.90 21.81
C HIS A 52 -0.97 9.32 21.34
N GLY A 53 -1.42 8.83 20.18
CA GLY A 53 -2.71 9.18 19.60
C GLY A 53 -2.76 10.57 18.98
N ARG A 54 -1.62 11.15 18.62
CA ARG A 54 -1.54 12.51 18.06
C ARG A 54 -1.43 12.45 16.54
N PHE A 55 -2.07 13.42 15.89
CA PHE A 55 -2.06 13.55 14.43
C PHE A 55 -1.20 14.73 14.01
N ALA A 56 -0.47 14.55 12.89
CA ALA A 56 0.11 15.69 12.19
C ALA A 56 -1.01 16.60 11.66
N ALA A 57 -0.71 17.88 11.49
CA ALA A 57 -1.69 18.87 11.08
C ALA A 57 -2.09 18.75 9.60
N ASP A 58 -1.20 18.20 8.76
CA ASP A 58 -1.39 18.14 7.32
C ASP A 58 -1.53 16.70 6.80
N PHE A 59 -2.02 16.58 5.59
CA PHE A 59 -2.26 15.29 4.94
C PHE A 59 -0.97 14.47 4.79
N VAL A 60 0.11 15.07 4.28
CA VAL A 60 1.36 14.34 4.04
C VAL A 60 1.99 13.89 5.34
N GLY A 61 1.95 14.73 6.38
CA GLY A 61 2.43 14.35 7.71
C GLY A 61 1.68 13.17 8.29
N GLN A 62 0.36 13.14 8.15
CA GLN A 62 -0.45 12.01 8.56
C GLN A 62 -0.13 10.76 7.74
N ALA A 63 0.05 10.91 6.43
CA ALA A 63 0.39 9.79 5.56
C ALA A 63 1.76 9.19 5.92
N ARG A 64 2.76 10.01 6.21
CA ARG A 64 4.07 9.52 6.67
C ARG A 64 3.94 8.70 7.94
N GLN A 65 3.25 9.21 8.93
CA GLN A 65 3.04 8.48 10.18
C GLN A 65 2.28 7.17 9.95
N LEU A 66 1.23 7.22 9.13
CA LEU A 66 0.41 6.05 8.81
C LEU A 66 1.26 4.97 8.13
N LEU A 67 2.06 5.33 7.13
CA LEU A 67 2.92 4.38 6.44
C LEU A 67 3.96 3.75 7.37
N ASN A 68 4.52 4.54 8.27
CA ASN A 68 5.41 4.02 9.32
C ASN A 68 4.69 3.05 10.25
N ASN A 69 3.44 3.34 10.59
CA ASN A 69 2.62 2.44 11.41
C ASN A 69 2.42 1.08 10.71
N ILE A 70 2.14 1.11 9.42
CA ILE A 70 1.98 -0.11 8.62
C ILE A 70 3.28 -0.93 8.63
N VAL A 71 4.41 -0.28 8.40
CA VAL A 71 5.72 -0.95 8.41
C VAL A 71 6.00 -1.60 9.77
N ALA A 72 5.65 -0.91 10.86
CA ALA A 72 5.83 -1.45 12.22
C ALA A 72 4.98 -2.71 12.43
N VAL A 73 3.73 -2.71 11.99
CA VAL A 73 2.86 -3.89 12.12
C VAL A 73 3.37 -5.04 11.25
N LEU A 74 3.78 -4.77 10.03
CA LEU A 74 4.36 -5.79 9.14
C LEU A 74 5.58 -6.46 9.77
N ALA A 75 6.43 -5.66 10.42
CA ALA A 75 7.65 -6.17 11.07
C ALA A 75 7.34 -7.17 12.17
N GLU A 76 6.23 -7.00 12.90
CA GLU A 76 5.81 -7.97 13.92
C GLU A 76 5.53 -9.35 13.33
N GLY A 77 5.10 -9.41 12.09
CA GLY A 77 4.87 -10.66 11.36
C GLY A 77 6.06 -11.14 10.54
N GLY A 78 7.21 -10.49 10.67
CA GLY A 78 8.41 -10.85 9.91
C GLY A 78 8.40 -10.35 8.47
N ALA A 79 7.46 -9.46 8.13
CA ALA A 79 7.32 -8.94 6.76
C ALA A 79 7.89 -7.53 6.63
N ALA A 80 8.12 -7.13 5.40
CA ALA A 80 8.67 -5.84 5.02
C ALA A 80 7.85 -5.25 3.87
N PRO A 81 8.07 -3.97 3.49
CA PRO A 81 7.29 -3.33 2.44
C PRO A 81 7.20 -4.11 1.12
N GLN A 82 8.26 -4.80 0.72
CA GLN A 82 8.24 -5.58 -0.53
C GLN A 82 7.26 -6.75 -0.52
N HIS A 83 6.75 -7.12 0.65
CA HIS A 83 5.77 -8.20 0.78
C HIS A 83 4.32 -7.72 0.66
N VAL A 84 4.09 -6.41 0.61
CA VAL A 84 2.75 -5.84 0.47
C VAL A 84 2.21 -6.17 -0.92
N VAL A 85 1.00 -6.74 -0.97
CA VAL A 85 0.35 -7.14 -2.22
C VAL A 85 -0.88 -6.29 -2.54
N ARG A 86 -1.50 -5.69 -1.54
CA ARG A 86 -2.69 -4.86 -1.73
C ARG A 86 -2.76 -3.77 -0.68
N MET A 87 -3.14 -2.57 -1.12
CA MET A 87 -3.49 -1.46 -0.25
C MET A 87 -4.79 -0.84 -0.74
N THR A 88 -5.67 -0.50 0.19
CA THR A 88 -6.83 0.33 -0.11
C THR A 88 -6.72 1.60 0.72
N TRP A 89 -6.76 2.72 0.03
CA TRP A 89 -6.66 4.06 0.61
C TRP A 89 -8.03 4.70 0.64
N TYR A 90 -8.42 5.17 1.81
CA TYR A 90 -9.66 5.90 2.05
C TYR A 90 -9.28 7.33 2.41
N VAL A 91 -9.70 8.30 1.62
CA VAL A 91 -9.43 9.72 1.89
C VAL A 91 -10.75 10.43 2.12
N ARG A 92 -10.77 11.37 3.05
CA ARG A 92 -12.01 12.13 3.30
C ARG A 92 -12.19 13.31 2.34
N ASP A 93 -11.10 13.77 1.71
CA ASP A 93 -11.10 14.89 0.77
C ASP A 93 -10.21 14.55 -0.42
N MET A 94 -10.83 14.26 -1.56
CA MET A 94 -10.11 13.89 -2.77
C MET A 94 -9.23 15.02 -3.29
N ASP A 95 -9.69 16.28 -3.19
CA ASP A 95 -8.90 17.41 -3.67
C ASP A 95 -7.63 17.59 -2.84
N GLU A 96 -7.72 17.39 -1.53
CA GLU A 96 -6.55 17.41 -0.65
C GLU A 96 -5.52 16.35 -1.07
N TYR A 97 -5.98 15.14 -1.35
CA TYR A 97 -5.12 14.08 -1.85
C TYR A 97 -4.47 14.44 -3.19
N LEU A 98 -5.26 14.93 -4.14
CA LEU A 98 -4.75 15.26 -5.47
C LEU A 98 -3.69 16.37 -5.42
N GLN A 99 -3.87 17.35 -4.56
CA GLN A 99 -2.89 18.42 -4.34
C GLN A 99 -1.62 17.92 -3.67
N ALA A 100 -1.72 16.90 -2.85
CA ALA A 100 -0.60 16.36 -2.07
C ALA A 100 0.26 15.35 -2.85
N ARG A 101 -0.15 14.93 -4.05
CA ARG A 101 0.47 13.81 -4.76
C ARG A 101 2.00 13.87 -4.90
N PRO A 102 2.62 14.99 -5.28
CA PRO A 102 4.09 15.00 -5.40
C PRO A 102 4.80 14.71 -4.08
N ALA A 103 4.39 15.40 -3.00
CA ALA A 103 4.97 15.20 -1.67
C ALA A 103 4.61 13.83 -1.10
N LEU A 104 3.40 13.34 -1.39
CA LEU A 104 2.95 12.02 -0.96
C LEU A 104 3.76 10.91 -1.64
N GLY A 105 4.06 11.05 -2.93
CA GLY A 105 4.91 10.11 -3.66
C GLY A 105 6.31 10.03 -3.06
N GLU A 106 6.87 11.16 -2.66
CA GLU A 106 8.16 11.22 -1.98
C GLU A 106 8.09 10.49 -0.63
N ALA A 107 7.07 10.77 0.17
CA ALA A 107 6.87 10.09 1.45
C ALA A 107 6.73 8.57 1.28
N TYR A 108 5.96 8.15 0.29
CA TYR A 108 5.78 6.74 -0.02
C TYR A 108 7.12 6.06 -0.35
N ARG A 109 7.90 6.66 -1.25
CA ARG A 109 9.20 6.09 -1.63
C ARG A 109 10.19 6.05 -0.47
N ASP A 110 10.17 7.07 0.39
CA ASP A 110 11.05 7.13 1.57
C ASP A 110 10.78 5.97 2.54
N ILE A 111 9.51 5.58 2.68
CA ILE A 111 9.08 4.63 3.72
C ILE A 111 8.90 3.22 3.15
N LEU A 112 8.24 3.08 2.01
CA LEU A 112 7.95 1.78 1.39
C LEU A 112 8.89 1.43 0.24
N GLY A 113 9.71 2.37 -0.22
CA GLY A 113 10.56 2.16 -1.38
C GLY A 113 9.77 2.23 -2.69
N GLU A 114 10.39 1.78 -3.76
CA GLU A 114 9.76 1.77 -5.09
C GLU A 114 8.99 0.49 -5.36
N HIS A 115 8.37 -0.05 -4.34
CA HIS A 115 7.49 -1.21 -4.42
C HIS A 115 6.04 -0.75 -4.43
N TYR A 116 5.32 -1.08 -5.51
CA TYR A 116 3.92 -0.65 -5.69
C TYR A 116 3.01 -1.87 -5.78
N PRO A 117 2.18 -2.10 -4.75
CA PRO A 117 1.21 -3.19 -4.76
C PRO A 117 -0.02 -2.86 -5.60
N ALA A 118 -0.92 -3.83 -5.74
CA ALA A 118 -2.26 -3.57 -6.25
C ALA A 118 -2.95 -2.58 -5.31
N MET A 119 -3.52 -1.50 -5.85
CA MET A 119 -4.09 -0.42 -5.05
C MET A 119 -5.45 0.01 -5.55
N ALA A 120 -6.28 0.44 -4.59
CA ALA A 120 -7.46 1.25 -4.85
C ALA A 120 -7.40 2.47 -3.93
N LEU A 121 -7.92 3.61 -4.40
CA LEU A 121 -8.03 4.81 -3.59
C LEU A 121 -9.40 5.43 -3.86
N VAL A 122 -10.16 5.65 -2.80
CA VAL A 122 -11.52 6.16 -2.88
C VAL A 122 -11.73 7.25 -1.82
N ALA A 123 -12.58 8.22 -2.14
CA ALA A 123 -13.06 9.18 -1.15
C ALA A 123 -14.22 8.58 -0.37
N VAL A 124 -14.26 8.85 0.92
CA VAL A 124 -15.35 8.44 1.81
C VAL A 124 -15.94 9.67 2.50
N THR A 125 -17.16 9.55 2.96
CA THR A 125 -17.86 10.68 3.59
C THR A 125 -17.26 11.04 4.95
N ARG A 126 -16.79 10.06 5.70
CA ARG A 126 -16.24 10.24 7.05
C ARG A 126 -15.30 9.11 7.38
N LEU A 127 -14.38 9.37 8.29
CA LEU A 127 -13.60 8.35 9.01
C LEU A 127 -14.02 8.34 10.47
N VAL A 128 -13.76 7.25 11.18
CA VAL A 128 -14.17 7.11 12.57
C VAL A 128 -13.55 8.20 13.45
N GLU A 129 -12.24 8.45 13.26
CA GLU A 129 -11.55 9.51 13.97
C GLU A 129 -11.69 10.83 13.21
N PRO A 130 -12.31 11.86 13.82
CA PRO A 130 -12.56 13.13 13.09
C PRO A 130 -11.29 13.83 12.63
N GLU A 131 -10.16 13.64 13.31
CA GLU A 131 -8.90 14.26 12.92
C GLU A 131 -8.17 13.52 11.79
N ALA A 132 -8.56 12.28 11.51
CA ALA A 132 -7.93 11.49 10.46
C ALA A 132 -8.32 12.02 9.08
N ARG A 133 -7.32 12.27 8.23
CA ARG A 133 -7.52 12.72 6.86
C ARG A 133 -7.53 11.56 5.88
N LEU A 134 -6.96 10.42 6.28
CA LEU A 134 -6.91 9.21 5.46
C LEU A 134 -6.79 8.00 6.35
N GLU A 135 -7.14 6.85 5.76
CA GLU A 135 -7.00 5.53 6.37
C GLU A 135 -6.51 4.57 5.28
N ILE A 136 -5.65 3.63 5.63
CA ILE A 136 -5.15 2.63 4.69
C ILE A 136 -5.24 1.26 5.33
N GLU A 137 -5.82 0.30 4.60
CA GLU A 137 -5.74 -1.11 4.95
C GLU A 137 -4.78 -1.82 4.01
N THR A 138 -4.06 -2.80 4.51
CA THR A 138 -2.95 -3.42 3.80
C THR A 138 -2.98 -4.93 3.98
N THR A 139 -2.70 -5.65 2.90
CA THR A 139 -2.46 -7.09 2.92
C THR A 139 -1.06 -7.36 2.40
N ALA A 140 -0.31 -8.19 3.10
CA ALA A 140 1.01 -8.64 2.69
C ALA A 140 1.04 -10.17 2.60
N VAL A 141 1.94 -10.68 1.78
CA VAL A 141 2.19 -12.12 1.69
C VAL A 141 3.69 -12.33 1.81
N LEU A 142 4.07 -13.07 2.84
CA LEU A 142 5.47 -13.46 3.07
C LEU A 142 5.70 -14.79 2.39
N PRO A 143 6.45 -14.82 1.27
CA PRO A 143 6.68 -16.07 0.54
C PRO A 143 7.43 -17.08 1.42
N HIS A 144 7.09 -18.36 1.29
CA HIS A 144 7.82 -19.42 1.94
C HIS A 144 9.20 -19.58 1.30
N GLY A 145 10.22 -19.64 2.12
CA GLY A 145 11.61 -19.73 1.71
C GLY A 145 12.08 -21.12 1.29
#